data_8d683c8f34535335c0c4920813afc07e
#
_entry.id   8d683c8f34535335c0c4920813afc07e
#
_cell.length_a   1.000
_cell.length_b   1.000
_cell.length_c   1.000
_cell.angle_alpha   90.00
_cell.angle_beta   90.00
_cell.angle_gamma   90.00
#
_symmetry.space_group_name_H-M   'P 1'
#
loop_
_entity.id
_entity.type
_entity.pdbx_description
1 polymer ?
#
loop_
_entity_poly.entity_id
_entity_poly.type
_entity_poly.pdbx_seq_one_letter_code
_entity_poly.pdbx_strand_id
1 'polypeptide(L)'
;HEYLASVNVSRDFMIFSRRLNRQEDLYSSQNVDGKWSNVLGIEELNTPGNEAAHCLSPDGYTLIFTSCDRRDGLGSCDLYESKFVNGIWSKPVNMGPQINSAQWDSQPSLSWDGKTLYFASTRLGGFGGSDIWFSTRNANGKWTKAQNAGKILNSELNEAAPFIHPNDFSLYFMSNGHLGLGGSDLFVSHRKGLLWSRPRNLGYPINTEADEGAMSVASDGITAFFSSDNSKLTGSSNRNLDIFSFQLHPDVQATPVSYVKGKVINAFTEEVIEADIILKDN
;
A
#
# COMPACT_ATOMS: atom_id res chain seq x y z
N HIS A 1 -8.42 16.64 -4.33
CA HIS A 1 -7.56 15.94 -3.37
C HIS A 1 -6.95 14.74 -4.05
N GLU A 2 -5.63 14.60 -3.98
CA GLU A 2 -4.88 13.47 -4.53
C GLU A 2 -4.07 12.83 -3.39
N TYR A 3 -4.06 11.51 -3.32
CA TYR A 3 -3.41 10.78 -2.23
C TYR A 3 -3.11 9.33 -2.60
N LEU A 4 -2.29 8.66 -1.80
CA LEU A 4 -1.94 7.26 -1.94
C LEU A 4 -1.41 6.91 -3.33
N ALA A 5 -0.26 7.48 -3.72
CA ALA A 5 0.37 7.15 -4.98
C ALA A 5 1.19 5.86 -4.89
N SER A 6 0.97 4.94 -5.82
CA SER A 6 1.82 3.77 -6.06
C SER A 6 2.53 3.94 -7.39
N VAL A 7 3.84 3.87 -7.38
CA VAL A 7 4.69 3.99 -8.56
C VAL A 7 5.28 2.62 -8.85
N ASN A 8 5.27 2.20 -10.12
CA ASN A 8 5.90 0.95 -10.51
C ASN A 8 7.43 1.05 -10.42
N VAL A 9 8.08 -0.09 -10.46
CA VAL A 9 9.54 -0.23 -10.31
C VAL A 9 10.32 0.59 -11.35
N SER A 10 9.84 0.67 -12.58
CA SER A 10 10.49 1.44 -13.66
C SER A 10 10.33 2.95 -13.50
N ARG A 11 9.46 3.41 -12.57
CA ARG A 11 9.09 4.82 -12.33
C ARG A 11 8.54 5.52 -13.57
N ASP A 12 7.94 4.76 -14.47
CA ASP A 12 7.31 5.26 -15.70
C ASP A 12 5.79 5.26 -15.64
N PHE A 13 5.21 4.64 -14.61
CA PHE A 13 3.77 4.54 -14.42
C PHE A 13 3.41 4.71 -12.94
N MET A 14 2.35 5.48 -12.69
CA MET A 14 1.80 5.73 -11.35
C MET A 14 0.29 5.53 -11.35
N ILE A 15 -0.22 4.94 -10.28
CA ILE A 15 -1.64 4.96 -9.91
C ILE A 15 -1.79 5.79 -8.64
N PHE A 16 -2.84 6.56 -8.54
CA PHE A 16 -3.18 7.34 -7.36
C PHE A 16 -4.68 7.49 -7.19
N SER A 17 -5.13 7.76 -5.97
CA SER A 17 -6.52 8.05 -5.67
C SER A 17 -6.76 9.55 -5.80
N ARG A 18 -7.85 9.93 -6.46
CA ARG A 18 -8.30 11.32 -6.57
C ARG A 18 -9.74 11.43 -6.10
N ARG A 19 -9.98 12.42 -5.23
CA ARG A 19 -11.33 12.73 -4.75
C ARG A 19 -11.88 13.94 -5.43
N LEU A 20 -12.97 13.77 -6.17
CA LEU A 20 -13.75 14.84 -6.80
C LEU A 20 -15.20 14.73 -6.33
N ASN A 21 -15.79 15.86 -5.88
CA ASN A 21 -17.21 15.92 -5.49
C ASN A 21 -17.68 14.82 -4.51
N ARG A 22 -16.83 14.43 -3.56
CA ARG A 22 -17.03 13.34 -2.57
C ARG A 22 -16.92 11.94 -3.12
N GLN A 23 -16.66 11.74 -4.40
CA GLN A 23 -16.36 10.46 -5.00
C GLN A 23 -14.84 10.29 -5.10
N GLU A 24 -14.38 9.09 -4.81
CA GLU A 24 -12.98 8.69 -4.87
C GLU A 24 -12.82 7.70 -6.01
N ASP A 25 -11.91 8.00 -6.94
CA ASP A 25 -11.62 7.19 -8.11
C ASP A 25 -10.12 6.95 -8.27
N LEU A 26 -9.77 5.89 -8.97
CA LEU A 26 -8.40 5.56 -9.33
C LEU A 26 -8.02 6.24 -10.64
N TYR A 27 -6.87 6.90 -10.62
CA TYR A 27 -6.28 7.57 -11.76
C TYR A 27 -4.88 7.04 -12.02
N SER A 28 -4.46 7.13 -13.26
CA SER A 28 -3.10 6.80 -13.67
C SER A 28 -2.40 7.99 -14.33
N SER A 29 -1.08 7.98 -14.27
CA SER A 29 -0.22 8.91 -15.00
C SER A 29 1.02 8.20 -15.48
N GLN A 30 1.56 8.64 -16.61
CA GLN A 30 2.79 8.13 -17.19
C GLN A 30 3.90 9.16 -17.04
N ASN A 31 5.11 8.68 -16.79
CA ASN A 31 6.31 9.49 -16.79
C ASN A 31 7.03 9.32 -18.12
N VAL A 32 7.11 10.42 -18.85
CA VAL A 32 7.86 10.50 -20.11
C VAL A 32 8.94 11.56 -19.94
N ASP A 33 10.19 11.18 -20.11
CA ASP A 33 11.37 12.06 -20.00
C ASP A 33 11.41 12.85 -18.66
N GLY A 34 11.05 12.19 -17.54
CA GLY A 34 11.06 12.78 -16.21
C GLY A 34 9.85 13.65 -15.88
N LYS A 35 8.84 13.71 -16.75
CA LYS A 35 7.61 14.47 -16.53
C LYS A 35 6.40 13.54 -16.47
N TRP A 36 5.64 13.66 -15.40
CA TRP A 36 4.34 13.01 -15.27
C TRP A 36 3.33 13.74 -16.16
N SER A 37 2.61 12.99 -16.99
CA SER A 37 1.64 13.52 -17.96
C SER A 37 0.41 12.63 -18.07
N ASN A 38 -0.62 13.13 -18.75
CA ASN A 38 -1.83 12.38 -19.09
C ASN A 38 -2.48 11.67 -17.91
N VAL A 39 -2.98 12.47 -16.97
CA VAL A 39 -3.80 11.95 -15.86
C VAL A 39 -5.13 11.46 -16.42
N LEU A 40 -5.34 10.14 -16.34
CA LEU A 40 -6.52 9.46 -16.86
C LEU A 40 -7.20 8.67 -15.76
N GLY A 41 -8.53 8.76 -15.66
CA GLY A 41 -9.32 7.84 -14.85
C GLY A 41 -9.22 6.41 -15.42
N ILE A 42 -9.16 5.43 -14.52
CA ILE A 42 -9.09 4.02 -14.93
C ILE A 42 -10.54 3.48 -15.00
N GLU A 43 -11.18 3.65 -16.17
CA GLU A 43 -12.61 3.37 -16.35
C GLU A 43 -12.99 1.91 -16.05
N GLU A 44 -12.09 0.96 -16.29
CA GLU A 44 -12.32 -0.46 -16.03
C GLU A 44 -12.43 -0.78 -14.54
N LEU A 45 -11.84 0.07 -13.70
CA LEU A 45 -11.78 -0.13 -12.24
C LEU A 45 -12.83 0.70 -11.52
N ASN A 46 -13.05 1.93 -11.97
CA ASN A 46 -13.91 2.90 -11.31
C ASN A 46 -15.40 2.57 -11.52
N THR A 47 -16.20 2.86 -10.48
CA THR A 47 -17.66 2.67 -10.49
C THR A 47 -18.34 3.96 -9.99
N PRO A 48 -19.68 4.04 -9.93
CA PRO A 48 -20.34 5.11 -9.20
C PRO A 48 -20.10 5.13 -7.67
N GLY A 49 -19.48 4.06 -7.13
CA GLY A 49 -19.02 3.97 -5.74
C GLY A 49 -17.66 4.66 -5.54
N ASN A 50 -17.01 4.33 -4.44
CA ASN A 50 -15.66 4.83 -4.14
C ASN A 50 -14.62 3.73 -4.40
N GLU A 51 -13.63 4.04 -5.21
CA GLU A 51 -12.43 3.26 -5.43
C GLU A 51 -11.22 4.03 -4.94
N ALA A 52 -10.55 3.50 -3.93
CA ALA A 52 -9.42 4.18 -3.28
C ALA A 52 -8.40 3.19 -2.73
N ALA A 53 -7.45 3.69 -1.97
CA ALA A 53 -6.48 2.92 -1.20
C ALA A 53 -6.04 1.64 -1.90
N HIS A 54 -4.93 1.70 -2.59
CA HIS A 54 -4.47 0.64 -3.47
C HIS A 54 -2.99 0.31 -3.25
N CYS A 55 -2.57 -0.85 -3.71
CA CYS A 55 -1.18 -1.20 -3.89
C CYS A 55 -0.96 -1.89 -5.24
N LEU A 56 0.14 -1.54 -5.88
CA LEU A 56 0.59 -2.15 -7.12
C LEU A 56 1.61 -3.23 -6.80
N SER A 57 1.50 -4.41 -7.45
CA SER A 57 2.55 -5.43 -7.33
C SER A 57 3.88 -4.91 -7.90
N PRO A 58 5.01 -5.42 -7.42
CA PRO A 58 6.34 -4.97 -7.87
C PRO A 58 6.55 -5.08 -9.38
N ASP A 59 5.97 -6.10 -10.00
CA ASP A 59 6.03 -6.29 -11.46
C ASP A 59 5.12 -5.33 -12.24
N GLY A 60 4.24 -4.59 -11.55
CA GLY A 60 3.31 -3.63 -12.15
C GLY A 60 2.07 -4.25 -12.81
N TYR A 61 1.88 -5.56 -12.73
CA TYR A 61 0.79 -6.25 -13.44
C TYR A 61 -0.41 -6.64 -12.56
N THR A 62 -0.33 -6.44 -11.26
CA THR A 62 -1.42 -6.69 -10.32
C THR A 62 -1.71 -5.46 -9.50
N LEU A 63 -2.95 -5.03 -9.48
CA LEU A 63 -3.46 -3.98 -8.62
C LEU A 63 -4.43 -4.59 -7.62
N ILE A 64 -4.19 -4.35 -6.32
CA ILE A 64 -5.16 -4.62 -5.27
C ILE A 64 -5.64 -3.28 -4.74
N PHE A 65 -6.94 -3.09 -4.66
CA PHE A 65 -7.52 -1.81 -4.26
C PHE A 65 -8.82 -2.00 -3.47
N THR A 66 -9.19 -0.98 -2.75
CA THR A 66 -10.46 -0.92 -2.02
C THR A 66 -11.55 -0.42 -2.91
N SER A 67 -12.69 -1.09 -2.92
CA SER A 67 -13.92 -0.58 -3.51
C SER A 67 -15.09 -0.78 -2.56
N CYS A 68 -15.91 0.26 -2.44
CA CYS A 68 -17.04 0.29 -1.53
C CYS A 68 -18.37 0.15 -2.28
N ASP A 69 -19.36 -0.39 -1.57
CA ASP A 69 -20.75 -0.49 -2.03
C ASP A 69 -20.97 -1.25 -3.37
N ARG A 70 -20.01 -2.13 -3.75
CA ARG A 70 -20.22 -3.01 -4.91
C ARG A 70 -21.24 -4.09 -4.61
N ARG A 71 -22.02 -4.47 -5.65
CA ARG A 71 -23.06 -5.51 -5.53
C ARG A 71 -22.53 -6.90 -5.20
N ASP A 72 -21.28 -7.18 -5.56
CA ASP A 72 -20.55 -8.42 -5.29
C ASP A 72 -19.65 -8.33 -4.05
N GLY A 73 -19.77 -7.23 -3.28
CA GLY A 73 -19.09 -7.02 -2.01
C GLY A 73 -19.65 -7.91 -0.89
N LEU A 74 -18.81 -8.19 0.10
CA LEU A 74 -19.16 -8.91 1.33
C LEU A 74 -19.46 -7.95 2.49
N GLY A 75 -18.78 -6.79 2.51
CA GLY A 75 -18.89 -5.75 3.52
C GLY A 75 -19.19 -4.38 2.93
N SER A 76 -18.99 -3.33 3.73
CA SER A 76 -19.18 -1.94 3.28
C SER A 76 -18.11 -1.53 2.27
N CYS A 77 -16.89 -1.96 2.50
CA CYS A 77 -15.78 -1.85 1.54
C CYS A 77 -15.00 -3.16 1.55
N ASP A 78 -14.57 -3.58 0.39
CA ASP A 78 -13.84 -4.83 0.16
C ASP A 78 -12.58 -4.58 -0.67
N LEU A 79 -11.63 -5.50 -0.58
CA LEU A 79 -10.46 -5.55 -1.45
C LEU A 79 -10.78 -6.31 -2.73
N TYR A 80 -10.40 -5.71 -3.85
CA TYR A 80 -10.53 -6.24 -5.21
C TYR A 80 -9.16 -6.37 -5.86
N GLU A 81 -9.00 -7.37 -6.70
CA GLU A 81 -7.79 -7.59 -7.51
C GLU A 81 -8.13 -7.36 -8.99
N SER A 82 -7.24 -6.65 -9.69
CA SER A 82 -7.25 -6.53 -11.16
C SER A 82 -5.86 -6.83 -11.71
N LYS A 83 -5.82 -7.36 -12.94
CA LYS A 83 -4.60 -7.70 -13.66
C LYS A 83 -4.44 -6.78 -14.88
N PHE A 84 -3.22 -6.31 -15.11
CA PHE A 84 -2.88 -5.56 -16.30
C PHE A 84 -2.48 -6.51 -17.42
N VAL A 85 -3.33 -6.65 -18.41
CA VAL A 85 -3.15 -7.61 -19.52
C VAL A 85 -3.36 -6.90 -20.85
N ASN A 86 -2.41 -7.03 -21.78
CA ASN A 86 -2.46 -6.41 -23.10
C ASN A 86 -2.73 -4.89 -23.09
N GLY A 87 -2.18 -4.19 -22.10
CA GLY A 87 -2.29 -2.72 -22.01
C GLY A 87 -3.52 -2.19 -21.31
N ILE A 88 -4.40 -3.05 -20.79
CA ILE A 88 -5.63 -2.67 -20.09
C ILE A 88 -5.77 -3.43 -18.76
N TRP A 89 -6.46 -2.83 -17.80
CA TRP A 89 -6.83 -3.48 -16.55
C TRP A 89 -8.02 -4.42 -16.77
N SER A 90 -7.91 -5.62 -16.24
CA SER A 90 -9.03 -6.58 -16.28
C SER A 90 -10.17 -6.10 -15.39
N LYS A 91 -11.38 -6.62 -15.63
CA LYS A 91 -12.50 -6.42 -14.70
C LYS A 91 -12.07 -6.84 -13.27
N PRO A 92 -12.28 -6.00 -12.25
CA PRO A 92 -11.95 -6.32 -10.89
C PRO A 92 -12.67 -7.56 -10.36
N VAL A 93 -11.97 -8.35 -9.57
CA VAL A 93 -12.50 -9.54 -8.90
C VAL A 93 -12.42 -9.34 -7.40
N ASN A 94 -13.54 -9.52 -6.69
CA ASN A 94 -13.56 -9.52 -5.23
C ASN A 94 -12.62 -10.61 -4.69
N MET A 95 -11.74 -10.27 -3.75
CA MET A 95 -10.75 -11.22 -3.22
C MET A 95 -11.35 -12.31 -2.33
N GLY A 96 -12.66 -12.26 -2.11
CA GLY A 96 -13.45 -13.30 -1.46
C GLY A 96 -13.23 -13.40 0.06
N PRO A 97 -13.92 -14.38 0.71
CA PRO A 97 -14.02 -14.44 2.16
C PRO A 97 -12.75 -14.88 2.89
N GLN A 98 -11.69 -15.24 2.17
CA GLN A 98 -10.38 -15.45 2.79
C GLN A 98 -9.73 -14.12 3.18
N ILE A 99 -9.97 -13.07 2.39
CA ILE A 99 -9.45 -11.73 2.58
C ILE A 99 -10.54 -10.83 3.16
N ASN A 100 -11.67 -10.69 2.49
CA ASN A 100 -12.76 -9.80 2.84
C ASN A 100 -13.68 -10.38 3.93
N SER A 101 -14.35 -9.50 4.66
CA SER A 101 -15.28 -9.80 5.73
C SER A 101 -16.63 -9.11 5.48
N ALA A 102 -17.58 -9.26 6.41
CA ALA A 102 -18.83 -8.52 6.38
C ALA A 102 -18.69 -7.07 6.90
N GLN A 103 -17.48 -6.64 7.22
CA GLN A 103 -17.17 -5.31 7.76
C GLN A 103 -16.41 -4.48 6.71
N TRP A 104 -15.71 -3.44 7.15
CA TRP A 104 -14.84 -2.65 6.32
C TRP A 104 -13.46 -3.29 6.22
N ASP A 105 -13.00 -3.54 4.99
CA ASP A 105 -11.70 -4.06 4.64
C ASP A 105 -11.06 -3.15 3.60
N SER A 106 -9.88 -2.58 3.88
CA SER A 106 -9.31 -1.49 3.08
C SER A 106 -7.79 -1.36 3.25
N GLN A 107 -7.20 -0.45 2.49
CA GLN A 107 -5.81 0.00 2.59
C GLN A 107 -4.82 -1.16 2.44
N PRO A 108 -4.84 -1.86 1.30
CA PRO A 108 -3.95 -3.00 1.05
C PRO A 108 -2.50 -2.57 0.88
N SER A 109 -1.58 -3.43 1.32
CA SER A 109 -0.15 -3.32 1.06
C SER A 109 0.44 -4.71 0.82
N LEU A 110 1.00 -4.93 -0.37
CA LEU A 110 1.52 -6.21 -0.81
C LEU A 110 3.03 -6.28 -0.58
N SER A 111 3.52 -7.39 -0.01
CA SER A 111 4.95 -7.67 0.12
C SER A 111 5.62 -7.72 -1.26
N TRP A 112 6.93 -7.45 -1.29
CA TRP A 112 7.69 -7.43 -2.53
C TRP A 112 7.66 -8.76 -3.29
N ASP A 113 7.67 -9.88 -2.57
CA ASP A 113 7.57 -11.21 -3.17
C ASP A 113 6.14 -11.59 -3.60
N GLY A 114 5.16 -10.70 -3.40
CA GLY A 114 3.75 -10.91 -3.73
C GLY A 114 3.04 -11.98 -2.88
N LYS A 115 3.66 -12.44 -1.78
CA LYS A 115 3.14 -13.57 -1.00
C LYS A 115 2.42 -13.18 0.28
N THR A 116 2.60 -11.95 0.77
CA THR A 116 1.92 -11.46 1.97
C THR A 116 1.16 -10.18 1.65
N LEU A 117 -0.12 -10.15 1.96
CA LEU A 117 -0.97 -8.97 1.84
C LEU A 117 -1.31 -8.48 3.25
N TYR A 118 -0.94 -7.25 3.56
CA TYR A 118 -1.38 -6.52 4.76
C TYR A 118 -2.53 -5.60 4.39
N PHE A 119 -3.45 -5.36 5.32
CA PHE A 119 -4.57 -4.44 5.12
C PHE A 119 -5.18 -4.05 6.46
N ALA A 120 -5.97 -2.98 6.48
CA ALA A 120 -6.75 -2.56 7.64
C ALA A 120 -8.16 -3.15 7.58
N SER A 121 -8.70 -3.53 8.74
CA SER A 121 -10.05 -4.10 8.82
C SER A 121 -10.70 -3.85 10.17
N THR A 122 -12.02 -3.60 10.16
CA THR A 122 -12.85 -3.50 11.35
C THR A 122 -13.57 -4.80 11.70
N ARG A 123 -13.12 -5.93 11.14
CA ARG A 123 -13.72 -7.26 11.36
C ARG A 123 -13.65 -7.69 12.82
N LEU A 124 -14.59 -8.51 13.22
CA LEU A 124 -14.62 -9.09 14.55
C LEU A 124 -13.39 -9.96 14.83
N GLY A 125 -12.92 -9.93 16.09
CA GLY A 125 -11.75 -10.70 16.54
C GLY A 125 -10.45 -9.90 16.49
N GLY A 126 -10.53 -8.57 16.25
CA GLY A 126 -9.46 -7.62 16.44
C GLY A 126 -9.26 -7.21 17.90
N PHE A 127 -8.35 -6.28 18.14
CA PHE A 127 -8.06 -5.70 19.45
C PHE A 127 -8.78 -4.37 19.65
N GLY A 128 -8.93 -3.58 18.57
CA GLY A 128 -9.50 -2.25 18.58
C GLY A 128 -10.64 -2.03 17.60
N GLY A 129 -10.78 -0.81 17.14
CA GLY A 129 -11.76 -0.41 16.13
C GLY A 129 -11.37 -0.93 14.75
N SER A 130 -10.26 -0.42 14.19
CA SER A 130 -9.60 -1.02 13.03
C SER A 130 -8.24 -1.57 13.44
N ASP A 131 -7.91 -2.74 12.93
CA ASP A 131 -6.65 -3.42 13.15
C ASP A 131 -5.94 -3.68 11.82
N ILE A 132 -4.63 -3.88 11.89
CA ILE A 132 -3.85 -4.45 10.78
C ILE A 132 -4.04 -5.96 10.76
N TRP A 133 -4.44 -6.48 9.60
CA TRP A 133 -4.58 -7.89 9.30
C TRP A 133 -3.64 -8.26 8.16
N PHE A 134 -3.35 -9.55 8.02
CA PHE A 134 -2.56 -10.06 6.90
C PHE A 134 -3.06 -11.42 6.43
N SER A 135 -2.77 -11.73 5.19
CA SER A 135 -2.93 -13.05 4.60
C SER A 135 -1.69 -13.41 3.81
N THR A 136 -1.41 -14.70 3.69
CA THR A 136 -0.27 -15.22 2.92
C THR A 136 -0.74 -16.11 1.79
N ARG A 137 0.02 -16.18 0.70
CA ARG A 137 -0.23 -17.18 -0.36
C ARG A 137 0.32 -18.54 0.05
N ASN A 138 -0.50 -19.57 -0.08
CA ASN A 138 -0.06 -20.95 0.11
C ASN A 138 0.74 -21.45 -1.11
N ALA A 139 1.25 -22.69 -1.04
CA ALA A 139 2.02 -23.31 -2.12
C ALA A 139 1.29 -23.35 -3.48
N ASN A 140 -0.05 -23.31 -3.47
CA ASN A 140 -0.86 -23.27 -4.69
C ASN A 140 -1.17 -21.82 -5.15
N GLY A 141 -0.53 -20.80 -4.58
CA GLY A 141 -0.72 -19.40 -4.88
C GLY A 141 -2.04 -18.80 -4.39
N LYS A 142 -2.84 -19.55 -3.61
CA LYS A 142 -4.13 -19.06 -3.07
C LYS A 142 -3.92 -18.37 -1.73
N TRP A 143 -4.66 -17.30 -1.50
CA TRP A 143 -4.68 -16.61 -0.23
C TRP A 143 -5.22 -17.50 0.91
N THR A 144 -4.56 -17.49 2.04
CA THR A 144 -5.02 -18.10 3.29
C THR A 144 -6.05 -17.20 3.96
N LYS A 145 -6.77 -17.72 4.94
CA LYS A 145 -7.66 -16.90 5.75
C LYS A 145 -6.88 -15.79 6.44
N ALA A 146 -7.40 -14.56 6.37
CA ALA A 146 -6.82 -13.41 7.03
C ALA A 146 -6.63 -13.63 8.53
N GLN A 147 -5.49 -13.21 9.06
CA GLN A 147 -5.09 -13.30 10.45
C GLN A 147 -4.80 -11.90 10.99
N ASN A 148 -5.15 -11.66 12.25
CA ASN A 148 -4.78 -10.41 12.92
C ASN A 148 -3.25 -10.35 13.10
N ALA A 149 -2.65 -9.20 12.83
CA ALA A 149 -1.20 -9.02 12.94
C ALA A 149 -0.68 -9.01 14.39
N GLY A 150 -1.57 -9.09 15.36
CA GLY A 150 -1.29 -9.29 16.77
C GLY A 150 -1.10 -8.00 17.58
N LYS A 151 -1.16 -8.14 18.89
CA LYS A 151 -1.17 -7.03 19.85
C LYS A 151 0.13 -6.21 19.95
N ILE A 152 1.17 -6.61 19.22
CA ILE A 152 2.39 -5.80 19.14
C ILE A 152 2.17 -4.65 18.16
N LEU A 153 1.51 -4.92 17.03
CA LEU A 153 1.18 -3.93 16.02
C LEU A 153 -0.16 -3.24 16.30
N ASN A 154 -1.14 -4.00 16.76
CA ASN A 154 -2.50 -3.52 17.03
C ASN A 154 -2.70 -3.17 18.49
N SER A 155 -3.48 -2.14 18.74
CA SER A 155 -3.85 -1.60 20.05
C SER A 155 -5.35 -1.77 20.33
N GLU A 156 -5.84 -1.16 21.42
CA GLU A 156 -7.27 -1.10 21.73
C GLU A 156 -8.02 0.00 20.94
N LEU A 157 -7.31 0.79 20.14
CA LEU A 157 -7.91 1.86 19.33
C LEU A 157 -7.86 1.51 17.84
N ASN A 158 -7.18 2.30 17.01
CA ASN A 158 -7.19 2.08 15.55
C ASN A 158 -5.79 2.03 15.00
N GLU A 159 -5.53 1.04 14.18
CA GLU A 159 -4.40 0.93 13.28
C GLU A 159 -4.88 0.88 11.84
N ALA A 160 -4.19 1.62 10.96
CA ALA A 160 -4.61 1.81 9.59
C ALA A 160 -3.42 2.05 8.65
N ALA A 161 -3.69 2.07 7.34
CA ALA A 161 -2.75 2.37 6.28
C ALA A 161 -1.40 1.64 6.40
N PRO A 162 -1.39 0.30 6.54
CA PRO A 162 -0.16 -0.44 6.56
C PRO A 162 0.59 -0.26 5.23
N PHE A 163 1.89 -0.04 5.30
CA PHE A 163 2.80 -0.03 4.16
C PHE A 163 4.00 -0.93 4.46
N ILE A 164 4.04 -2.10 3.85
CA ILE A 164 5.21 -2.98 3.91
C ILE A 164 6.27 -2.48 2.92
N HIS A 165 7.44 -2.12 3.45
CA HIS A 165 8.56 -1.69 2.60
C HIS A 165 9.07 -2.86 1.74
N PRO A 166 9.62 -2.61 0.54
CA PRO A 166 10.17 -3.66 -0.34
C PRO A 166 11.24 -4.57 0.27
N ASN A 167 11.79 -4.25 1.44
CA ASN A 167 12.68 -5.16 2.17
C ASN A 167 11.94 -6.30 2.90
N ASP A 168 10.60 -6.28 2.93
CA ASP A 168 9.71 -7.23 3.62
C ASP A 168 9.92 -7.33 5.15
N PHE A 169 10.73 -6.43 5.74
CA PHE A 169 11.06 -6.41 7.16
C PHE A 169 10.59 -5.16 7.89
N SER A 170 10.20 -4.11 7.18
CA SER A 170 9.78 -2.83 7.76
C SER A 170 8.34 -2.53 7.40
N LEU A 171 7.45 -2.50 8.39
CA LEU A 171 6.04 -2.14 8.25
C LEU A 171 5.81 -0.77 8.85
N TYR A 172 5.39 0.18 8.02
CA TYR A 172 4.94 1.51 8.42
C TYR A 172 3.42 1.50 8.52
N PHE A 173 2.86 2.25 9.44
CA PHE A 173 1.40 2.31 9.61
C PHE A 173 0.98 3.51 10.47
N MET A 174 -0.30 3.84 10.43
CA MET A 174 -0.93 4.83 11.29
C MET A 174 -1.49 4.16 12.54
N SER A 175 -1.43 4.86 13.68
CA SER A 175 -2.13 4.45 14.89
C SER A 175 -2.48 5.65 15.76
N ASN A 176 -3.64 5.62 16.39
CA ASN A 176 -4.03 6.52 17.48
C ASN A 176 -4.05 5.81 18.84
N GLY A 177 -3.59 4.55 18.90
CA GLY A 177 -3.55 3.75 20.13
C GLY A 177 -2.15 3.55 20.71
N HIS A 178 -1.10 3.69 19.91
CA HIS A 178 0.28 3.72 20.40
C HIS A 178 0.63 5.12 20.94
N LEU A 179 1.63 5.18 21.82
CA LEU A 179 2.07 6.46 22.39
C LEU A 179 2.58 7.39 21.28
N GLY A 180 1.85 8.45 21.05
CA GLY A 180 2.05 9.41 19.98
C GLY A 180 2.21 10.85 20.45
N LEU A 181 2.18 11.79 19.49
CA LEU A 181 2.27 13.23 19.69
C LEU A 181 0.92 13.92 19.56
N GLY A 182 -0.03 13.29 18.85
CA GLY A 182 -1.32 13.91 18.56
C GLY A 182 -2.46 12.91 18.41
N GLY A 183 -3.21 13.06 17.33
CA GLY A 183 -4.31 12.17 16.96
C GLY A 183 -3.81 10.83 16.45
N SER A 184 -3.84 10.63 15.14
CA SER A 184 -3.22 9.48 14.47
C SER A 184 -1.79 9.80 14.09
N ASP A 185 -0.84 9.07 14.63
CA ASP A 185 0.58 9.21 14.34
C ASP A 185 1.08 8.09 13.42
N LEU A 186 2.20 8.32 12.75
CA LEU A 186 2.92 7.35 11.93
C LEU A 186 3.95 6.59 12.75
N PHE A 187 3.98 5.28 12.57
CA PHE A 187 4.87 4.36 13.25
C PHE A 187 5.59 3.44 12.28
N VAL A 188 6.72 2.89 12.72
CA VAL A 188 7.41 1.79 12.04
C VAL A 188 7.64 0.64 13.01
N SER A 189 7.45 -0.59 12.53
CA SER A 189 7.86 -1.81 13.20
C SER A 189 8.76 -2.63 12.29
N HIS A 190 9.79 -3.23 12.85
CA HIS A 190 10.73 -4.07 12.11
C HIS A 190 10.53 -5.55 12.47
N ARG A 191 10.60 -6.41 11.48
CA ARG A 191 10.43 -7.84 11.66
C ARG A 191 11.76 -8.50 12.03
N LYS A 192 11.74 -9.35 13.07
CA LYS A 192 12.83 -10.26 13.42
C LYS A 192 12.31 -11.70 13.38
N GLY A 193 12.66 -12.43 12.34
CA GLY A 193 12.08 -13.74 12.08
C GLY A 193 10.57 -13.65 11.86
N LEU A 194 9.78 -14.28 12.73
CA LEU A 194 8.30 -14.26 12.66
C LEU A 194 7.66 -13.16 13.52
N LEU A 195 8.43 -12.42 14.30
CA LEU A 195 7.92 -11.45 15.27
C LEU A 195 8.18 -10.03 14.80
N TRP A 196 7.22 -9.13 15.06
CA TRP A 196 7.37 -7.70 14.91
C TRP A 196 7.99 -7.08 16.18
N SER A 197 8.81 -6.05 16.01
CA SER A 197 9.27 -5.21 17.10
C SER A 197 8.12 -4.34 17.63
N ARG A 198 8.29 -3.77 18.82
CA ARG A 198 7.38 -2.70 19.26
C ARG A 198 7.42 -1.56 18.26
N PRO A 199 6.26 -0.97 17.90
CA PRO A 199 6.19 0.18 17.02
C PRO A 199 6.98 1.36 17.57
N ARG A 200 7.74 2.02 16.68
CA ARG A 200 8.46 3.24 16.97
C ARG A 200 7.78 4.40 16.27
N ASN A 201 7.43 5.43 17.02
CA ASN A 201 6.89 6.68 16.49
C ASN A 201 7.94 7.36 15.59
N LEU A 202 7.52 7.89 14.43
CA LEU A 202 8.44 8.54 13.49
C LEU A 202 8.94 9.89 14.00
N GLY A 203 8.27 10.46 15.01
CA GLY A 203 8.68 11.69 15.69
C GLY A 203 8.42 12.97 14.88
N TYR A 204 8.65 14.08 15.56
CA TYR A 204 8.57 15.41 14.93
C TYR A 204 9.74 15.59 13.93
N PRO A 205 9.54 16.26 12.78
CA PRO A 205 8.33 16.98 12.36
C PRO A 205 7.31 16.15 11.55
N ILE A 206 7.49 14.83 11.44
CA ILE A 206 6.60 13.95 10.68
C ILE A 206 5.27 13.83 11.42
N ASN A 207 5.35 13.41 12.67
CA ASN A 207 4.20 13.38 13.57
C ASN A 207 4.08 14.72 14.30
N THR A 208 2.85 15.17 14.45
CA THR A 208 2.48 16.46 15.06
C THR A 208 1.34 16.25 16.07
N GLU A 209 0.72 17.31 16.53
CA GLU A 209 -0.51 17.27 17.35
C GLU A 209 -1.79 17.03 16.50
N ALA A 210 -1.67 16.97 15.17
CA ALA A 210 -2.76 16.70 14.26
C ALA A 210 -2.89 15.20 13.93
N ASP A 211 -3.70 14.85 12.94
CA ASP A 211 -3.75 13.52 12.34
C ASP A 211 -2.81 13.45 11.14
N GLU A 212 -1.87 12.53 11.16
CA GLU A 212 -1.04 12.20 10.02
C GLU A 212 -1.71 11.13 9.15
N GLY A 213 -1.57 11.32 7.82
CA GLY A 213 -2.15 10.43 6.82
C GLY A 213 -1.25 9.24 6.47
N ALA A 214 -1.75 8.43 5.53
CA ALA A 214 -1.00 7.29 5.00
C ALA A 214 0.32 7.74 4.37
N MET A 215 1.36 6.90 4.52
CA MET A 215 2.68 7.13 3.95
C MET A 215 3.17 5.93 3.14
N SER A 216 4.13 6.18 2.28
CA SER A 216 4.95 5.17 1.62
C SER A 216 6.43 5.53 1.71
N VAL A 217 7.30 4.53 1.60
CA VAL A 217 8.74 4.71 1.64
C VAL A 217 9.35 4.12 0.38
N ALA A 218 10.22 4.86 -0.27
CA ALA A 218 10.92 4.42 -1.47
C ALA A 218 11.87 3.25 -1.16
N SER A 219 12.30 2.54 -2.20
CA SER A 219 13.22 1.41 -2.09
C SER A 219 14.58 1.76 -1.48
N ASP A 220 14.95 3.06 -1.47
CA ASP A 220 16.14 3.55 -0.78
C ASP A 220 16.03 3.48 0.76
N GLY A 221 14.84 3.24 1.29
CA GLY A 221 14.56 3.17 2.72
C GLY A 221 14.61 4.51 3.45
N ILE A 222 14.90 5.59 2.74
CA ILE A 222 15.17 6.93 3.27
C ILE A 222 14.08 7.92 2.87
N THR A 223 13.72 7.91 1.59
CA THR A 223 12.74 8.86 1.04
C THR A 223 11.32 8.36 1.31
N ALA A 224 10.56 9.14 2.06
CA ALA A 224 9.16 8.86 2.34
C ALA A 224 8.24 9.87 1.65
N PHE A 225 7.03 9.43 1.35
CA PHE A 225 5.95 10.23 0.78
C PHE A 225 4.72 10.12 1.67
N PHE A 226 4.05 11.23 1.92
CA PHE A 226 2.80 11.26 2.68
C PHE A 226 1.87 12.32 2.12
N SER A 227 0.60 12.21 2.43
CA SER A 227 -0.40 13.21 2.05
C SER A 227 -0.73 14.09 3.25
N SER A 228 -0.79 15.41 3.04
CA SER A 228 -1.14 16.36 4.10
C SER A 228 -1.97 17.53 3.53
N ASP A 229 -2.92 18.01 4.32
CA ASP A 229 -3.66 19.24 4.08
C ASP A 229 -3.08 20.43 4.87
N ASN A 230 -1.90 20.27 5.43
CA ASN A 230 -1.26 21.27 6.28
C ASN A 230 -0.96 22.55 5.48
N SER A 231 -1.70 23.61 5.76
CA SER A 231 -1.57 24.91 5.08
C SER A 231 -0.18 25.55 5.25
N LYS A 232 0.57 25.20 6.30
CA LYS A 232 1.95 25.68 6.49
C LYS A 232 2.91 25.02 5.50
N LEU A 233 2.65 23.78 5.08
CA LEU A 233 3.42 23.07 4.07
C LEU A 233 2.99 23.44 2.66
N THR A 234 1.68 23.57 2.42
CA THR A 234 1.12 23.84 1.11
C THR A 234 1.24 25.30 0.68
N GLY A 235 1.38 26.22 1.65
CA GLY A 235 1.31 27.67 1.38
C GLY A 235 -0.07 28.12 0.87
N SER A 236 -1.07 27.25 0.87
CA SER A 236 -2.42 27.47 0.36
C SER A 236 -3.43 27.52 1.51
N SER A 237 -4.38 28.46 1.42
CA SER A 237 -5.54 28.51 2.33
C SER A 237 -6.60 27.43 2.01
N ASN A 238 -6.50 26.78 0.87
CA ASN A 238 -7.36 25.66 0.50
C ASN A 238 -6.87 24.37 1.17
N ARG A 239 -7.73 23.74 1.96
CA ARG A 239 -7.47 22.44 2.59
C ARG A 239 -7.53 21.32 1.54
N ASN A 240 -6.59 21.31 0.61
CA ASN A 240 -6.41 20.21 -0.34
C ASN A 240 -5.30 19.31 0.18
N LEU A 241 -5.50 18.00 0.08
CA LEU A 241 -4.43 17.06 0.30
C LEU A 241 -3.46 17.12 -0.88
N ASP A 242 -2.19 17.38 -0.58
CA ASP A 242 -1.08 17.32 -1.52
C ASP A 242 -0.07 16.28 -1.04
N ILE A 243 0.71 15.72 -1.98
CA ILE A 243 1.72 14.72 -1.67
C ILE A 243 3.05 15.44 -1.41
N PHE A 244 3.63 15.17 -0.26
CA PHE A 244 4.94 15.68 0.18
C PHE A 244 5.95 14.54 0.24
N SER A 245 7.23 14.88 0.03
CA SER A 245 8.34 13.98 0.29
C SER A 245 9.26 14.53 1.37
N PHE A 246 9.83 13.65 2.17
CA PHE A 246 10.81 13.99 3.21
C PHE A 246 11.79 12.83 3.41
N GLN A 247 12.88 13.10 4.12
CA GLN A 247 13.85 12.06 4.48
C GLN A 247 13.57 11.56 5.90
N LEU A 248 13.46 10.26 6.05
CA LEU A 248 13.30 9.60 7.34
C LEU A 248 14.57 9.77 8.19
N HIS A 249 14.38 9.99 9.49
CA HIS A 249 15.48 9.94 10.46
C HIS A 249 16.12 8.53 10.45
N PRO A 250 17.45 8.40 10.57
CA PRO A 250 18.16 7.11 10.52
C PRO A 250 17.54 6.00 11.38
N ASP A 251 17.00 6.36 12.53
CA ASP A 251 16.39 5.43 13.47
C ASP A 251 15.08 4.78 13.00
N VAL A 252 14.44 5.32 11.98
CA VAL A 252 13.15 4.86 11.45
C VAL A 252 13.21 4.51 9.96
N GLN A 253 14.42 4.51 9.39
CA GLN A 253 14.67 4.10 8.02
C GLN A 253 14.51 2.59 7.85
N ALA A 254 14.06 2.19 6.65
CA ALA A 254 14.15 0.81 6.23
C ALA A 254 15.55 0.50 5.67
N THR A 255 15.94 -0.76 5.69
CA THR A 255 17.13 -1.19 4.95
C THR A 255 16.87 -1.01 3.45
N PRO A 256 17.74 -0.29 2.72
CA PRO A 256 17.56 -0.10 1.30
C PRO A 256 17.63 -1.42 0.53
N VAL A 257 16.87 -1.48 -0.55
CA VAL A 257 16.84 -2.64 -1.45
C VAL A 257 17.10 -2.20 -2.88
N SER A 258 17.82 -3.05 -3.60
CA SER A 258 17.97 -2.97 -5.04
C SER A 258 17.39 -4.21 -5.68
N TYR A 259 16.93 -4.08 -6.89
CA TYR A 259 16.38 -5.20 -7.64
C TYR A 259 16.96 -5.23 -9.05
N VAL A 260 17.00 -6.44 -9.60
CA VAL A 260 17.38 -6.70 -10.98
C VAL A 260 16.15 -7.24 -11.70
N LYS A 261 15.80 -6.62 -12.83
CA LYS A 261 14.74 -7.11 -13.72
C LYS A 261 15.39 -7.67 -14.97
N GLY A 262 15.04 -8.90 -15.33
CA GLY A 262 15.56 -9.54 -16.54
C GLY A 262 14.62 -10.63 -17.02
N LYS A 263 14.89 -11.14 -18.22
CA LYS A 263 14.27 -12.34 -18.77
C LYS A 263 15.35 -13.36 -19.03
N VAL A 264 15.12 -14.60 -18.63
CA VAL A 264 15.95 -15.71 -19.07
C VAL A 264 15.34 -16.25 -20.36
N ILE A 265 16.11 -16.26 -21.40
CA ILE A 265 15.68 -16.74 -22.74
C ILE A 265 16.56 -17.88 -23.20
N ASN A 266 16.00 -18.78 -23.95
CA ASN A 266 16.77 -19.78 -24.68
C ASN A 266 17.60 -19.08 -25.75
N ALA A 267 18.93 -19.26 -25.73
CA ALA A 267 19.84 -18.57 -26.65
C ALA A 267 19.66 -18.94 -28.14
N PHE A 268 18.95 -20.03 -28.44
CA PHE A 268 18.72 -20.51 -29.80
C PHE A 268 17.33 -20.20 -30.32
N THR A 269 16.30 -20.26 -29.42
CA THR A 269 14.90 -20.07 -29.85
C THR A 269 14.39 -18.69 -29.48
N GLU A 270 15.12 -17.92 -28.67
CA GLU A 270 14.72 -16.62 -28.08
C GLU A 270 13.45 -16.67 -27.25
N GLU A 271 12.93 -17.86 -26.97
CA GLU A 271 11.77 -18.07 -26.12
C GLU A 271 12.13 -17.85 -24.63
N VAL A 272 11.20 -17.26 -23.89
CA VAL A 272 11.33 -17.09 -22.45
C VAL A 272 11.23 -18.47 -21.80
N ILE A 273 12.21 -18.81 -20.95
CA ILE A 273 12.24 -20.07 -20.20
C ILE A 273 12.13 -19.79 -18.71
N GLU A 274 11.50 -20.71 -17.99
CA GLU A 274 11.48 -20.73 -16.55
C GLU A 274 12.86 -21.14 -16.03
N ALA A 275 13.42 -20.34 -15.12
CA ALA A 275 14.75 -20.60 -14.55
C ALA A 275 14.86 -20.05 -13.13
N ASP A 276 15.59 -20.76 -12.28
CA ASP A 276 15.97 -20.25 -10.97
C ASP A 276 17.21 -19.34 -11.10
N ILE A 277 17.10 -18.13 -10.58
CA ILE A 277 18.21 -17.16 -10.55
C ILE A 277 18.69 -17.02 -9.12
N ILE A 278 19.94 -17.32 -8.87
CA ILE A 278 20.58 -17.14 -7.57
C ILE A 278 21.56 -15.99 -7.65
N LEU A 279 21.27 -14.92 -6.90
CA LEU A 279 22.24 -13.83 -6.66
C LEU A 279 23.15 -14.26 -5.51
N LYS A 280 24.45 -14.15 -5.72
CA LYS A 280 25.47 -14.40 -4.69
C LYS A 280 26.24 -13.11 -4.46
N ASP A 281 26.39 -12.74 -3.19
CA ASP A 281 27.40 -11.75 -2.79
C ASP A 281 28.82 -12.35 -3.01
N ASN A 282 29.71 -11.50 -3.54
CA ASN A 282 31.12 -11.88 -3.73
C ASN A 282 31.93 -11.53 -2.49
#